data_04566f281f43366c52963db2312dba6d
#
_entry.id   04566f281f43366c52963db2312dba6d
#
_cell.length_a   1.000
_cell.length_b   1.000
_cell.length_c   1.000
_cell.angle_alpha   90.00
_cell.angle_beta   90.00
_cell.angle_gamma   90.00
#
_symmetry.space_group_name_H-M   'P 1'
#
loop_
_entity.id
_entity.type
_entity.pdbx_description
1 polymer ?
#
loop_
_entity_poly.entity_id
_entity_poly.type
_entity_poly.pdbx_seq_one_letter_code
_entity_poly.pdbx_strand_id
1 'polypeptide(L)'
;MRAAVLHGPRDIRMETRALLAPGPAEAVVQVFASGLCGTDYRIWNGDRAVQYPLIMGHEFIGEVVAVGSDVQALQPGQKVAVEPNYSCGLCALCREGNRNLCLSRTAIGIDVNG
;
A
#
# COMPACT_ATOMS: atom_id res chain seq x y z
N MET A 1 7.43 -8.53 11.62
CA MET A 1 8.11 -7.41 10.94
C MET A 1 8.11 -6.16 11.80
N ARG A 2 9.05 -5.22 11.59
CA ARG A 2 8.98 -3.89 12.23
C ARG A 2 8.23 -2.94 11.31
N ALA A 3 7.34 -2.12 11.88
CA ALA A 3 6.56 -1.13 11.13
C ALA A 3 6.54 0.20 11.88
N ALA A 4 6.58 1.31 11.12
CA ALA A 4 6.28 2.65 11.63
C ALA A 4 4.78 2.89 11.51
N VAL A 5 4.09 2.95 12.64
CA VAL A 5 2.62 3.03 12.71
C VAL A 5 2.21 4.42 13.19
N LEU A 6 1.40 5.09 12.41
CA LEU A 6 0.81 6.39 12.75
C LEU A 6 -0.48 6.16 13.56
N HIS A 7 -0.51 6.63 14.81
CA HIS A 7 -1.65 6.51 15.72
C HIS A 7 -2.54 7.75 15.77
N GLY A 8 -2.04 8.84 15.25
CA GLY A 8 -2.71 10.14 15.19
C GLY A 8 -1.76 11.19 14.63
N PRO A 9 -2.20 12.44 14.43
CA PRO A 9 -1.33 13.48 13.93
C PRO A 9 -0.05 13.59 14.75
N ARG A 10 1.10 13.52 14.09
CA ARG A 10 2.47 13.60 14.65
C ARG A 10 2.84 12.49 15.63
N ASP A 11 2.04 11.41 15.72
CA ASP A 11 2.28 10.29 16.62
C ASP A 11 2.62 9.02 15.84
N ILE A 12 3.89 8.89 15.44
CA ILE A 12 4.43 7.68 14.81
C ILE A 12 5.14 6.85 15.86
N ARG A 13 4.81 5.54 15.91
CA ARG A 13 5.43 4.58 16.83
C ARG A 13 6.01 3.41 16.05
N MET A 14 7.21 2.96 16.47
CA MET A 14 7.81 1.74 15.94
C MET A 14 7.20 0.52 16.63
N GLU A 15 6.56 -0.36 15.88
CA GLU A 15 5.88 -1.54 16.42
C GLU A 15 6.37 -2.81 15.74
N THR A 16 6.22 -3.93 16.47
CA THR A 16 6.37 -5.27 15.90
C THR A 16 5.00 -5.76 15.48
N ARG A 17 4.85 -6.08 14.20
CA ARG A 17 3.62 -6.63 13.61
C ARG A 17 3.86 -8.06 13.14
N ALA A 18 2.78 -8.85 13.08
CA ALA A 18 2.84 -10.18 12.46
C ALA A 18 3.26 -10.08 10.99
N LEU A 19 3.91 -11.13 10.50
CA LEU A 19 4.11 -11.28 9.06
C LEU A 19 2.75 -11.53 8.39
N LEU A 20 2.54 -10.89 7.25
CA LEU A 20 1.33 -11.07 6.46
C LEU A 20 1.44 -12.38 5.66
N ALA A 21 0.33 -13.10 5.56
CA ALA A 21 0.15 -14.15 4.56
C ALA A 21 -0.71 -13.58 3.43
N PRO A 22 -0.37 -13.81 2.16
CA PRO A 22 -1.16 -13.29 1.05
C PRO A 22 -2.52 -14.00 0.97
N GLY A 23 -3.57 -13.24 0.70
CA GLY A 23 -4.83 -13.79 0.22
C GLY A 23 -4.68 -14.38 -1.19
N PRO A 24 -5.72 -15.08 -1.73
CA PRO A 24 -5.61 -15.79 -3.00
C PRO A 24 -5.11 -14.94 -4.17
N ALA A 25 -5.54 -13.69 -4.28
CA ALA A 25 -5.16 -12.76 -5.35
C ALA A 25 -4.13 -11.69 -4.92
N GLU A 26 -3.38 -11.95 -3.85
CA GLU A 26 -2.45 -10.98 -3.25
C GLU A 26 -1.00 -11.46 -3.34
N ALA A 27 -0.08 -10.51 -3.24
CA ALA A 27 1.34 -10.78 -3.09
C ALA A 27 1.89 -10.03 -1.87
N VAL A 28 2.88 -10.61 -1.20
CA VAL A 28 3.63 -9.97 -0.13
C VAL A 28 4.97 -9.52 -0.67
N VAL A 29 5.28 -8.24 -0.47
CA VAL A 29 6.53 -7.62 -0.89
C VAL A 29 7.38 -7.28 0.33
N GLN A 30 8.61 -7.75 0.36
CA GLN A 30 9.62 -7.29 1.29
C GLN A 30 10.16 -5.95 0.80
N VAL A 31 9.81 -4.88 1.50
CA VAL A 31 10.19 -3.52 1.12
C VAL A 31 11.69 -3.30 1.34
N PHE A 32 12.37 -2.79 0.32
CA PHE A 32 13.79 -2.39 0.39
C PHE A 32 13.94 -0.89 0.66
N ALA A 33 13.10 -0.08 0.03
CA ALA A 33 13.09 1.37 0.19
C ALA A 33 11.69 1.91 -0.05
N SER A 34 11.36 2.97 0.67
CA SER A 34 10.12 3.74 0.50
C SER A 34 10.45 5.22 0.37
N GLY A 35 9.89 5.87 -0.63
CA GLY A 35 9.93 7.31 -0.79
C GLY A 35 9.03 8.01 0.23
N LEU A 36 9.31 9.28 0.47
CA LEU A 36 8.43 10.18 1.23
C LEU A 36 7.92 11.27 0.29
N CYS A 37 6.62 11.38 0.14
CA CYS A 37 6.01 12.46 -0.63
C CYS A 37 5.27 13.48 0.23
N GLY A 38 4.84 14.57 -0.37
CA GLY A 38 4.07 15.60 0.33
C GLY A 38 2.76 15.09 0.94
N THR A 39 2.20 14.00 0.41
CA THR A 39 1.02 13.35 0.98
C THR A 39 1.32 12.76 2.36
N ASP A 40 2.45 12.10 2.54
CA ASP A 40 2.85 11.52 3.82
C ASP A 40 3.01 12.60 4.88
N TYR A 41 3.62 13.74 4.52
CA TYR A 41 3.73 14.88 5.42
C TYR A 41 2.35 15.42 5.85
N ARG A 42 1.43 15.58 4.90
CA ARG A 42 0.06 16.06 5.18
C ARG A 42 -0.73 15.10 6.06
N ILE A 43 -0.57 13.80 5.86
CA ILE A 43 -1.18 12.77 6.71
C ILE A 43 -0.58 12.84 8.12
N TRP A 44 0.76 12.85 8.22
CA TRP A 44 1.46 12.93 9.50
C TRP A 44 1.11 14.20 10.28
N ASN A 45 1.02 15.36 9.61
CA ASN A 45 0.69 16.63 10.26
C ASN A 45 -0.80 16.76 10.64
N GLY A 46 -1.68 15.90 10.08
CA GLY A 46 -3.12 15.94 10.30
C GLY A 46 -3.91 16.80 9.30
N ASP A 47 -3.23 17.34 8.26
CA ASP A 47 -3.86 18.15 7.21
C ASP A 47 -4.66 17.28 6.21
N ARG A 48 -4.41 15.99 6.21
CA ARG A 48 -5.19 15.00 5.45
C ARG A 48 -5.69 13.92 6.40
N ALA A 49 -7.01 13.81 6.51
CA ALA A 49 -7.66 12.80 7.33
C ALA A 49 -7.43 11.39 6.76
N VAL A 50 -7.11 10.44 7.64
CA VAL A 50 -7.00 9.00 7.36
C VAL A 50 -7.57 8.23 8.55
N GLN A 51 -7.75 6.92 8.39
CA GLN A 51 -8.09 6.05 9.51
C GLN A 51 -6.83 5.65 10.28
N TYR A 52 -6.87 5.74 11.60
CA TYR A 52 -5.79 5.31 12.49
C TYR A 52 -6.15 3.99 13.18
N PRO A 53 -5.17 3.13 13.53
CA PRO A 53 -3.75 3.26 13.22
C PRO A 53 -3.45 2.93 11.76
N LEU A 54 -2.43 3.57 11.17
CA LEU A 54 -2.05 3.40 9.77
C LEU A 54 -0.53 3.16 9.65
N ILE A 55 -0.14 2.14 8.90
CA ILE A 55 1.23 2.04 8.36
C ILE A 55 1.25 2.88 7.10
N MET A 56 2.02 3.98 7.14
CA MET A 56 2.15 4.91 6.01
C MET A 56 3.16 4.38 4.99
N GLY A 57 3.18 5.01 3.82
CA GLY A 57 4.10 4.74 2.73
C GLY A 57 3.39 4.13 1.52
N HIS A 58 3.52 4.80 0.39
CA HIS A 58 2.83 4.46 -0.86
C HIS A 58 3.75 4.54 -2.09
N GLU A 59 5.02 4.86 -1.91
CA GLU A 59 6.04 4.92 -2.97
C GLU A 59 7.17 3.97 -2.60
N PHE A 60 7.03 2.67 -2.85
CA PHE A 60 8.01 1.69 -2.41
C PHE A 60 8.40 0.69 -3.50
N ILE A 61 9.61 0.16 -3.31
CA ILE A 61 10.19 -0.92 -4.10
C ILE A 61 10.57 -2.08 -3.18
N GLY A 62 10.57 -3.27 -3.71
CA GLY A 62 10.93 -4.45 -2.92
C GLY A 62 11.03 -5.71 -3.75
N GLU A 63 11.04 -6.82 -3.04
CA GLU A 63 11.05 -8.17 -3.61
C GLU A 63 9.78 -8.92 -3.21
N VAL A 64 9.17 -9.59 -4.16
CA VAL A 64 8.04 -10.50 -3.89
C VAL A 64 8.56 -11.67 -3.07
N VAL A 65 8.00 -11.89 -1.88
CA VAL A 65 8.40 -13.00 -0.99
C VAL A 65 7.35 -14.10 -0.89
N ALA A 66 6.09 -13.78 -1.19
CA ALA A 66 4.99 -14.75 -1.23
C ALA A 66 3.90 -14.28 -2.19
N VAL A 67 3.19 -15.21 -2.79
CA VAL A 67 2.05 -14.96 -3.67
C VAL A 67 0.89 -15.88 -3.31
N GLY A 68 -0.34 -15.41 -3.49
CA GLY A 68 -1.54 -16.22 -3.36
C GLY A 68 -1.77 -17.17 -4.53
N SER A 69 -2.70 -18.10 -4.36
CA SER A 69 -2.98 -19.18 -5.32
C SER A 69 -3.40 -18.70 -6.71
N ASP A 70 -4.04 -17.55 -6.79
CA ASP A 70 -4.62 -17.01 -8.04
C ASP A 70 -3.67 -16.05 -8.76
N VAL A 71 -2.52 -15.73 -8.14
CA VAL A 71 -1.51 -14.85 -8.72
C VAL A 71 -0.65 -15.61 -9.71
N GLN A 72 -0.76 -15.28 -11.01
CA GLN A 72 -0.01 -15.90 -12.08
C GLN A 72 1.10 -15.02 -12.66
N ALA A 73 0.96 -13.69 -12.49
CA ALA A 73 1.86 -12.72 -13.12
C ALA A 73 3.11 -12.40 -12.29
N LEU A 74 3.17 -12.83 -11.03
CA LEU A 74 4.27 -12.57 -10.11
C LEU A 74 4.80 -13.86 -9.53
N GLN A 75 6.11 -13.87 -9.23
CA GLN A 75 6.78 -15.00 -8.58
C GLN A 75 7.68 -14.50 -7.45
N PRO A 76 7.86 -15.27 -6.36
CA PRO A 76 8.85 -14.96 -5.33
C PRO A 76 10.24 -14.77 -5.93
N GLY A 77 10.99 -13.79 -5.41
CA GLY A 77 12.30 -13.38 -5.90
C GLY A 77 12.27 -12.24 -6.93
N GLN A 78 11.13 -11.88 -7.49
CA GLN A 78 11.04 -10.78 -8.42
C GLN A 78 11.12 -9.42 -7.70
N LYS A 79 11.92 -8.51 -8.25
CA LYS A 79 11.98 -7.11 -7.80
C LYS A 79 10.87 -6.32 -8.47
N VAL A 80 10.17 -5.53 -7.66
CA VAL A 80 8.99 -4.78 -8.09
C VAL A 80 9.04 -3.34 -7.59
N ALA A 81 8.48 -2.44 -8.39
CA ALA A 81 7.99 -1.13 -7.95
C ALA A 81 6.46 -1.23 -7.85
N VAL A 82 5.89 -0.76 -6.76
CA VAL A 82 4.47 -0.96 -6.48
C VAL A 82 3.66 0.26 -6.87
N GLU A 83 2.68 0.07 -7.76
CA GLU A 83 1.62 1.05 -8.00
C GLU A 83 0.66 1.03 -6.80
N PRO A 84 0.58 2.12 -6.02
CA PRO A 84 -0.17 2.08 -4.76
C PRO A 84 -1.69 2.10 -4.93
N ASN A 85 -2.18 2.39 -6.13
CA ASN A 85 -3.60 2.62 -6.35
C ASN A 85 -4.33 1.37 -6.87
N TYR A 86 -5.24 0.84 -6.07
CA TYR A 86 -6.18 -0.18 -6.54
C TYR A 86 -7.36 0.48 -7.25
N SER A 87 -7.69 -0.01 -8.41
CA SER A 87 -8.90 0.38 -9.15
C SER A 87 -9.94 -0.74 -9.11
N CYS A 88 -11.23 -0.39 -9.12
CA CYS A 88 -12.31 -1.39 -9.05
C CYS A 88 -12.45 -2.23 -10.34
N GLY A 89 -11.89 -1.78 -11.47
CA GLY A 89 -11.99 -2.44 -12.76
C GLY A 89 -13.38 -2.38 -13.42
N LEU A 90 -14.42 -1.93 -12.72
CA LEU A 90 -15.83 -2.06 -13.13
C LEU A 90 -16.51 -0.73 -13.52
N CYS A 91 -16.08 0.40 -12.96
CA CYS A 91 -16.69 1.71 -13.27
C CYS A 91 -16.37 2.14 -14.72
N ALA A 92 -17.09 3.12 -15.24
CA ALA A 92 -16.92 3.62 -16.60
C ALA A 92 -15.46 4.01 -16.87
N LEU A 93 -14.85 4.79 -15.96
CA LEU A 93 -13.46 5.23 -16.07
C LEU A 93 -12.46 4.06 -16.15
N CYS A 94 -12.67 3.01 -15.36
CA CYS A 94 -11.83 1.81 -15.43
C CYS A 94 -11.97 1.08 -16.76
N ARG A 95 -13.19 0.98 -17.30
CA ARG A 95 -13.45 0.32 -18.59
C ARG A 95 -12.87 1.09 -19.77
N GLU A 96 -12.77 2.42 -19.64
CA GLU A 96 -12.13 3.30 -20.61
C GLU A 96 -10.59 3.32 -20.49
N GLY A 97 -10.01 2.59 -19.52
CA GLY A 97 -8.57 2.55 -19.29
C GLY A 97 -8.05 3.61 -18.29
N ASN A 98 -8.92 4.52 -17.84
CA ASN A 98 -8.58 5.61 -16.90
C ASN A 98 -8.60 5.13 -15.44
N ARG A 99 -7.85 4.08 -15.12
CA ARG A 99 -7.86 3.44 -13.79
C ARG A 99 -7.42 4.35 -12.66
N ASN A 100 -6.51 5.29 -12.92
CA ASN A 100 -6.05 6.31 -11.98
C ASN A 100 -7.17 7.27 -11.55
N LEU A 101 -8.26 7.37 -12.33
CA LEU A 101 -9.45 8.18 -12.03
C LEU A 101 -10.61 7.34 -11.47
N CYS A 102 -10.37 6.11 -11.07
CA CYS A 102 -11.38 5.22 -10.52
C CYS A 102 -12.14 5.87 -9.36
N LEU A 103 -13.48 5.83 -9.40
CA LEU A 103 -14.34 6.43 -8.39
C LEU A 103 -14.27 5.69 -7.03
N SER A 104 -13.90 4.42 -7.06
CA SER A 104 -13.73 3.56 -5.87
C SER A 104 -12.27 3.16 -5.71
N ARG A 105 -11.36 4.11 -5.93
CA ARG A 105 -9.92 3.87 -5.76
C ARG A 105 -9.59 3.72 -4.28
N THR A 106 -8.73 2.74 -3.98
CA THR A 106 -8.10 2.54 -2.67
C THR A 106 -6.59 2.66 -2.83
N ALA A 107 -5.92 3.36 -1.93
CA ALA A 107 -4.48 3.56 -1.98
C ALA A 107 -3.78 2.90 -0.78
N ILE A 108 -2.75 2.09 -1.07
CA ILE A 108 -1.84 1.52 -0.07
C ILE A 108 -1.16 2.66 0.69
N GLY A 109 -0.99 2.52 2.00
CA GLY A 109 -0.33 3.50 2.86
C GLY A 109 -1.12 4.80 3.10
N ILE A 110 -2.37 4.87 2.62
CA ILE A 110 -3.28 6.01 2.77
C ILE A 110 -4.67 5.55 3.24
N ASP A 111 -5.33 4.70 2.48
CA ASP A 111 -6.67 4.18 2.78
C ASP A 111 -6.59 2.81 3.47
N VAL A 112 -5.52 2.07 3.20
CA VAL A 112 -5.14 0.81 3.84
C VAL A 112 -3.66 0.85 4.22
N ASN A 113 -3.20 -0.09 5.05
CA ASN A 113 -1.80 -0.17 5.44
C ASN A 113 -0.84 -0.31 4.25
N GLY A 114 0.30 0.38 4.36
CA GLY A 114 1.43 0.30 3.45
C GLY A 114 2.34 -0.90 3.70
#